data_70c8d07dc93611bd57af75ab2a8b5849
#
_entry.id   70c8d07dc93611bd57af75ab2a8b5849
#
_cell.length_a   1.000
_cell.length_b   1.000
_cell.length_c   1.000
_cell.angle_alpha   90.00
_cell.angle_beta   90.00
_cell.angle_gamma   90.00
#
_symmetry.space_group_name_H-M   'P 1'
#
loop_
_entity.id
_entity.type
_entity.pdbx_description
1 polymer ?
#
loop_
_entity_poly.entity_id
_entity_poly.type
_entity_poly.pdbx_seq_one_letter_code
_entity_poly.pdbx_strand_id
1 'polypeptide(L)'
;MINIKPLFVDLDGTLIKQDLSHEAFFYFLKKNPIACLGHLFIFLFLGRPYLKAKVSKFFKLESCELNFNQACINYIRTAIHNNRQVYLISGSHQELVDQINAKLKLFHKVFGTHQNFNMVGKNKVKYINEELQIFDFDYIGNSSQDLPIWQYTKKAIFTNLSPKIKNKLLTIDIELEEVLADFK
;
A
#
# COMPACT_ATOMS: atom_id res chain seq x y z
N MET A 1 21.37 -18.45 13.39
CA MET A 1 20.54 -18.15 12.20
C MET A 1 20.47 -16.63 12.06
N ILE A 2 20.85 -16.09 10.91
CA ILE A 2 20.70 -14.65 10.63
C ILE A 2 19.21 -14.40 10.54
N ASN A 3 18.67 -13.62 11.46
CA ASN A 3 17.26 -13.23 11.44
C ASN A 3 17.07 -12.22 10.29
N ILE A 4 16.61 -12.70 9.12
CA ILE A 4 16.39 -11.86 7.96
C ILE A 4 15.07 -11.11 8.18
N LYS A 5 15.17 -9.79 8.30
CA LYS A 5 14.01 -8.92 8.51
C LYS A 5 13.02 -9.02 7.35
N PRO A 6 11.73 -9.12 7.62
CA PRO A 6 10.72 -9.05 6.57
C PRO A 6 10.67 -7.65 5.96
N LEU A 7 10.23 -7.60 4.70
CA LEU A 7 10.02 -6.38 3.94
C LEU A 7 8.52 -6.16 3.73
N PHE A 8 8.01 -5.02 4.17
CA PHE A 8 6.66 -4.58 3.83
C PHE A 8 6.71 -3.55 2.71
N VAL A 9 5.79 -3.66 1.77
CA VAL A 9 5.72 -2.81 0.57
C VAL A 9 4.33 -2.17 0.51
N ASP A 10 4.30 -0.86 0.34
CA ASP A 10 3.06 -0.14 0.01
C ASP A 10 2.68 -0.35 -1.47
N LEU A 11 1.41 -0.12 -1.80
CA LEU A 11 0.89 -0.35 -3.13
C LEU A 11 0.78 0.96 -3.94
N ASP A 12 -0.12 1.84 -3.49
CA ASP A 12 -0.59 2.99 -4.25
C ASP A 12 0.48 4.11 -4.28
N GLY A 13 0.98 4.46 -5.48
CA GLY A 13 2.09 5.39 -5.67
C GLY A 13 3.49 4.79 -5.41
N THR A 14 3.58 3.56 -4.88
CA THR A 14 4.81 2.83 -4.57
C THR A 14 5.09 1.71 -5.57
N LEU A 15 4.28 0.67 -5.55
CA LEU A 15 4.37 -0.48 -6.44
C LEU A 15 3.68 -0.23 -7.79
N ILE A 16 2.60 0.53 -7.76
CA ILE A 16 1.88 1.03 -8.93
C ILE A 16 1.76 2.55 -8.85
N LYS A 17 1.66 3.20 -10.02
CA LYS A 17 1.51 4.66 -10.11
C LYS A 17 0.14 5.14 -9.62
N GLN A 18 -0.91 4.38 -9.93
CA GLN A 18 -2.30 4.70 -9.63
C GLN A 18 -2.61 4.55 -8.13
N ASP A 19 -3.66 5.24 -7.67
CA ASP A 19 -4.37 4.96 -6.42
C ASP A 19 -5.61 4.12 -6.74
N LEU A 20 -5.59 2.83 -6.38
CA LEU A 20 -6.67 1.90 -6.71
C LEU A 20 -8.00 2.26 -6.05
N SER A 21 -7.98 2.90 -4.88
CA SER A 21 -9.22 3.36 -4.24
C SER A 21 -9.88 4.47 -5.05
N HIS A 22 -9.07 5.38 -5.63
CA HIS A 22 -9.54 6.43 -6.51
C HIS A 22 -10.05 5.86 -7.85
N GLU A 23 -9.29 4.96 -8.47
CA GLU A 23 -9.70 4.30 -9.72
C GLU A 23 -11.04 3.57 -9.56
N ALA A 24 -11.18 2.77 -8.49
CA ALA A 24 -12.42 2.06 -8.18
C ALA A 24 -13.60 3.02 -7.92
N PHE A 25 -13.36 4.13 -7.23
CA PHE A 25 -14.38 5.16 -6.99
C PHE A 25 -14.87 5.80 -8.29
N PHE A 26 -13.95 6.27 -9.14
CA PHE A 26 -14.31 6.91 -10.42
C PHE A 26 -14.96 5.93 -11.38
N TYR A 27 -14.52 4.68 -11.42
CA TYR A 27 -15.16 3.64 -12.20
C TYR A 27 -16.62 3.43 -11.74
N PHE A 28 -16.83 3.30 -10.42
CA PHE A 28 -18.16 3.14 -9.85
C PHE A 28 -19.06 4.34 -10.11
N LEU A 29 -18.54 5.56 -9.96
CA LEU A 29 -19.26 6.80 -10.24
C LEU A 29 -19.73 6.86 -11.71
N LYS A 30 -18.88 6.48 -12.68
CA LYS A 30 -19.24 6.44 -14.10
C LYS A 30 -20.32 5.40 -14.42
N LYS A 31 -20.26 4.24 -13.77
CA LYS A 31 -21.20 3.14 -14.04
C LYS A 31 -22.54 3.28 -13.33
N ASN A 32 -22.52 3.82 -12.12
CA ASN A 32 -23.68 3.87 -11.23
C ASN A 32 -23.76 5.21 -10.48
N PRO A 33 -23.98 6.35 -11.15
CA PRO A 33 -23.90 7.68 -10.51
C PRO A 33 -24.89 7.86 -9.36
N ILE A 34 -26.14 7.39 -9.52
CA ILE A 34 -27.19 7.51 -8.49
C ILE A 34 -26.84 6.67 -7.25
N ALA A 35 -26.40 5.42 -7.44
CA ALA A 35 -25.97 4.56 -6.35
C ALA A 35 -24.74 5.13 -5.65
N CYS A 36 -23.82 5.74 -6.38
CA CYS A 36 -22.64 6.40 -5.83
C CYS A 36 -23.01 7.54 -4.87
N LEU A 37 -23.98 8.39 -5.24
CA LEU A 37 -24.48 9.45 -4.36
C LEU A 37 -25.10 8.88 -3.08
N GLY A 38 -25.88 7.80 -3.17
CA GLY A 38 -26.43 7.11 -2.00
C GLY A 38 -25.34 6.56 -1.07
N HIS A 39 -24.31 5.94 -1.63
CA HIS A 39 -23.19 5.43 -0.84
C HIS A 39 -22.30 6.53 -0.26
N LEU A 40 -22.16 7.68 -0.95
CA LEU A 40 -21.49 8.86 -0.39
C LEU A 40 -22.24 9.42 0.82
N PHE A 41 -23.57 9.43 0.80
CA PHE A 41 -24.35 9.82 1.97
C PHE A 41 -24.10 8.87 3.14
N ILE A 42 -24.16 7.57 2.90
CA ILE A 42 -23.90 6.54 3.94
C ILE A 42 -22.44 6.61 4.45
N PHE A 43 -21.51 6.96 3.60
CA PHE A 43 -20.09 7.16 3.97
C PHE A 43 -19.91 8.18 5.10
N LEU A 44 -20.75 9.23 5.20
CA LEU A 44 -20.72 10.21 6.28
C LEU A 44 -20.91 9.57 7.67
N PHE A 45 -21.62 8.45 7.73
CA PHE A 45 -21.89 7.72 8.97
C PHE A 45 -20.96 6.52 9.19
N LEU A 46 -20.59 5.80 8.13
CA LEU A 46 -19.82 4.54 8.22
C LEU A 46 -18.34 4.69 7.85
N GLY A 47 -17.93 5.86 7.37
CA GLY A 47 -16.52 6.20 7.11
C GLY A 47 -15.90 5.57 5.86
N ARG A 48 -14.61 5.83 5.70
CA ARG A 48 -13.80 5.42 4.53
C ARG A 48 -13.79 3.91 4.23
N PRO A 49 -13.66 3.00 5.23
CA PRO A 49 -13.64 1.56 4.94
C PRO A 49 -14.90 1.05 4.25
N TYR A 50 -16.07 1.59 4.66
CA TYR A 50 -17.35 1.25 4.03
C TYR A 50 -17.36 1.59 2.53
N LEU A 51 -16.97 2.83 2.19
CA LEU A 51 -16.98 3.26 0.78
C LEU A 51 -15.99 2.44 -0.05
N LYS A 52 -14.78 2.21 0.46
CA LYS A 52 -13.78 1.35 -0.18
C LYS A 52 -14.33 -0.05 -0.47
N ALA A 53 -14.99 -0.66 0.52
CA ALA A 53 -15.61 -1.98 0.36
C ALA A 53 -16.73 -2.01 -0.69
N LYS A 54 -17.51 -0.93 -0.82
CA LYS A 54 -18.58 -0.86 -1.82
C LYS A 54 -18.03 -0.68 -3.24
N VAL A 55 -17.12 0.26 -3.44
CA VAL A 55 -16.60 0.54 -4.78
C VAL A 55 -15.69 -0.58 -5.30
N SER A 56 -14.91 -1.24 -4.44
CA SER A 56 -14.02 -2.34 -4.83
C SER A 56 -14.74 -3.55 -5.41
N LYS A 57 -15.97 -3.86 -4.94
CA LYS A 57 -16.79 -4.96 -5.46
C LYS A 57 -17.16 -4.82 -6.94
N PHE A 58 -17.21 -3.60 -7.44
CA PHE A 58 -17.59 -3.30 -8.83
C PHE A 58 -16.36 -3.09 -9.74
N PHE A 59 -15.18 -3.00 -9.16
CA PHE A 59 -13.94 -2.69 -9.88
C PHE A 59 -13.11 -3.95 -10.10
N LYS A 60 -12.65 -4.14 -11.32
CA LYS A 60 -11.67 -5.17 -11.68
C LYS A 60 -10.43 -4.50 -12.28
N LEU A 61 -9.26 -5.04 -12.01
CA LEU A 61 -7.99 -4.46 -12.49
C LEU A 61 -7.91 -4.34 -14.01
N GLU A 62 -8.61 -5.22 -14.76
CA GLU A 62 -8.69 -5.13 -16.21
C GLU A 62 -9.43 -3.88 -16.69
N SER A 63 -10.14 -3.18 -15.79
CA SER A 63 -10.86 -1.95 -16.09
C SER A 63 -9.97 -0.71 -16.14
N CYS A 64 -8.71 -0.80 -15.73
CA CYS A 64 -7.73 0.29 -15.80
C CYS A 64 -6.35 -0.24 -16.23
N GLU A 65 -5.59 0.64 -16.87
CA GLU A 65 -4.18 0.37 -17.18
C GLU A 65 -3.32 0.64 -15.94
N LEU A 66 -2.57 -0.37 -15.50
CA LEU A 66 -1.70 -0.27 -14.33
C LEU A 66 -0.26 -0.07 -14.75
N ASN A 67 0.33 1.03 -14.33
CA ASN A 67 1.74 1.32 -14.51
C ASN A 67 2.52 0.83 -13.27
N PHE A 68 3.22 -0.29 -13.42
CA PHE A 68 4.03 -0.87 -12.35
C PHE A 68 5.39 -0.20 -12.23
N ASN A 69 5.85 0.03 -11.00
CA ASN A 69 7.20 0.48 -10.71
C ASN A 69 8.19 -0.69 -10.86
N GLN A 70 8.86 -0.77 -11.99
CA GLN A 70 9.77 -1.88 -12.30
C GLN A 70 10.98 -1.92 -11.36
N ALA A 71 11.49 -0.77 -10.94
CA ALA A 71 12.57 -0.71 -9.96
C ALA A 71 12.15 -1.30 -8.61
N CYS A 72 10.94 -0.98 -8.15
CA CYS A 72 10.38 -1.56 -6.92
C CYS A 72 10.17 -3.08 -7.06
N ILE A 73 9.66 -3.56 -8.21
CA ILE A 73 9.49 -5.00 -8.50
C ILE A 73 10.86 -5.70 -8.48
N ASN A 74 11.89 -5.13 -9.07
CA ASN A 74 13.23 -5.71 -9.09
C ASN A 74 13.83 -5.75 -7.66
N TYR A 75 13.61 -4.72 -6.86
CA TYR A 75 14.00 -4.70 -5.44
C TYR A 75 13.34 -5.85 -4.66
N ILE A 76 12.02 -6.03 -4.84
CA ILE A 76 11.24 -7.12 -4.24
C ILE A 76 11.80 -8.49 -4.67
N ARG A 77 12.07 -8.70 -5.95
CA ARG A 77 12.63 -9.96 -6.47
C ARG A 77 13.99 -10.27 -5.87
N THR A 78 14.85 -9.26 -5.73
CA THR A 78 16.15 -9.40 -5.06
C THR A 78 15.98 -9.78 -3.59
N ALA A 79 15.03 -9.16 -2.88
CA ALA A 79 14.73 -9.50 -1.50
C ALA A 79 14.28 -10.97 -1.36
N ILE A 80 13.38 -11.43 -2.26
CA ILE A 80 12.90 -12.81 -2.29
C ILE A 80 14.05 -13.79 -2.60
N HIS A 81 14.90 -13.48 -3.57
CA HIS A 81 16.07 -14.29 -3.91
C HIS A 81 17.03 -14.47 -2.71
N ASN A 82 17.11 -13.44 -1.86
CA ASN A 82 17.87 -13.48 -0.61
C ASN A 82 17.09 -14.10 0.57
N ASN A 83 16.06 -14.92 0.29
CA ASN A 83 15.21 -15.61 1.26
C ASN A 83 14.47 -14.67 2.23
N ARG A 84 14.24 -13.42 1.84
CA ARG A 84 13.50 -12.44 2.62
C ARG A 84 12.00 -12.61 2.40
N GLN A 85 11.22 -12.65 3.49
CA GLN A 85 9.75 -12.60 3.39
C GLN A 85 9.33 -11.21 2.96
N VAL A 86 8.50 -11.13 1.92
CA VAL A 86 7.97 -9.86 1.40
C VAL A 86 6.45 -9.85 1.52
N TYR A 87 5.93 -8.78 2.10
CA TYR A 87 4.51 -8.56 2.34
C TYR A 87 4.03 -7.31 1.61
N LEU A 88 2.83 -7.36 1.04
CA LEU A 88 2.15 -6.16 0.52
C LEU A 88 1.18 -5.65 1.57
N ILE A 89 1.21 -4.34 1.89
CA ILE A 89 0.30 -3.74 2.86
C ILE A 89 -0.20 -2.38 2.37
N SER A 90 -1.50 -2.26 2.11
CA SER A 90 -2.09 -1.11 1.41
C SER A 90 -3.33 -0.54 2.07
N GLY A 91 -3.49 0.78 1.94
CA GLY A 91 -4.75 1.47 2.25
C GLY A 91 -5.91 1.10 1.33
N SER A 92 -5.68 0.49 0.17
CA SER A 92 -6.71 0.00 -0.73
C SER A 92 -7.46 -1.19 -0.14
N HIS A 93 -8.69 -1.45 -0.61
CA HIS A 93 -9.51 -2.55 -0.10
C HIS A 93 -8.88 -3.91 -0.38
N GLN A 94 -9.05 -4.89 0.53
CA GLN A 94 -8.43 -6.22 0.45
C GLN A 94 -8.66 -6.89 -0.91
N GLU A 95 -9.89 -6.83 -1.46
CA GLU A 95 -10.21 -7.41 -2.77
C GLU A 95 -9.33 -6.88 -3.91
N LEU A 96 -8.95 -5.60 -3.88
CA LEU A 96 -8.07 -4.98 -4.89
C LEU A 96 -6.61 -5.44 -4.69
N VAL A 97 -6.19 -5.53 -3.44
CA VAL A 97 -4.85 -6.00 -3.07
C VAL A 97 -4.68 -7.48 -3.46
N ASP A 98 -5.71 -8.31 -3.26
CA ASP A 98 -5.73 -9.72 -3.68
C ASP A 98 -5.62 -9.85 -5.21
N GLN A 99 -6.30 -9.01 -5.99
CA GLN A 99 -6.18 -8.98 -7.45
C GLN A 99 -4.76 -8.63 -7.90
N ILE A 100 -4.09 -7.67 -7.24
CA ILE A 100 -2.68 -7.34 -7.50
C ILE A 100 -1.79 -8.54 -7.22
N ASN A 101 -1.99 -9.21 -6.08
CA ASN A 101 -1.20 -10.39 -5.73
C ASN A 101 -1.42 -11.54 -6.71
N ALA A 102 -2.65 -11.78 -7.14
CA ALA A 102 -2.96 -12.80 -8.15
C ALA A 102 -2.22 -12.55 -9.48
N LYS A 103 -2.04 -11.28 -9.85
CA LYS A 103 -1.31 -10.87 -11.06
C LYS A 103 0.20 -11.00 -10.92
N LEU A 104 0.78 -10.57 -9.80
CA LEU A 104 2.23 -10.51 -9.60
C LEU A 104 2.82 -11.78 -9.01
N LYS A 105 2.12 -12.43 -8.07
CA LYS A 105 2.54 -13.65 -7.34
C LYS A 105 3.91 -13.52 -6.69
N LEU A 106 4.20 -12.34 -6.12
CA LEU A 106 5.50 -12.02 -5.51
C LEU A 106 5.47 -12.05 -3.97
N PHE A 107 4.30 -11.86 -3.38
CA PHE A 107 4.20 -11.60 -1.95
C PHE A 107 3.90 -12.88 -1.16
N HIS A 108 4.55 -13.00 0.01
CA HIS A 108 4.29 -14.07 0.97
C HIS A 108 2.85 -14.00 1.52
N LYS A 109 2.41 -12.78 1.88
CA LYS A 109 1.03 -12.44 2.23
C LYS A 109 0.73 -11.00 1.81
N VAL A 110 -0.56 -10.69 1.71
CA VAL A 110 -1.03 -9.34 1.34
C VAL A 110 -2.13 -8.87 2.29
N PHE A 111 -2.12 -7.59 2.62
CA PHE A 111 -3.00 -6.98 3.60
C PHE A 111 -3.55 -5.66 3.07
N GLY A 112 -4.88 -5.54 3.06
CA GLY A 112 -5.60 -4.35 2.62
C GLY A 112 -6.57 -3.84 3.68
N THR A 113 -7.21 -2.71 3.39
CA THR A 113 -8.34 -2.21 4.17
C THR A 113 -9.50 -3.20 4.10
N HIS A 114 -10.12 -3.50 5.24
CA HIS A 114 -11.35 -4.28 5.33
C HIS A 114 -12.41 -3.51 6.13
N GLN A 115 -13.63 -4.08 6.25
CA GLN A 115 -14.82 -3.37 6.68
C GLN A 115 -14.67 -2.60 8.01
N ASN A 116 -13.91 -3.12 8.94
CA ASN A 116 -13.73 -2.56 10.29
C ASN A 116 -12.33 -1.98 10.55
N PHE A 117 -11.42 -2.04 9.56
CA PHE A 117 -10.04 -1.61 9.76
C PHE A 117 -9.49 -0.91 8.51
N ASN A 118 -9.14 0.37 8.64
CA ASN A 118 -8.54 1.15 7.57
C ASN A 118 -7.01 1.04 7.63
N MET A 119 -6.40 0.31 6.70
CA MET A 119 -4.97 -0.01 6.65
C MET A 119 -4.11 1.17 6.18
N VAL A 120 -4.12 2.29 6.91
CA VAL A 120 -3.44 3.54 6.55
C VAL A 120 -2.60 4.08 7.71
N GLY A 121 -1.40 4.57 7.41
CA GLY A 121 -0.52 5.26 8.37
C GLY A 121 -0.24 4.41 9.61
N LYS A 122 -0.49 4.96 10.80
CA LYS A 122 -0.27 4.27 12.09
C LYS A 122 -1.02 2.94 12.22
N ASN A 123 -2.14 2.78 11.52
CA ASN A 123 -2.88 1.51 11.55
C ASN A 123 -2.08 0.37 10.87
N LYS A 124 -1.26 0.66 9.85
CA LYS A 124 -0.33 -0.33 9.30
C LYS A 124 0.65 -0.82 10.38
N VAL A 125 1.25 0.09 11.13
CA VAL A 125 2.17 -0.26 12.24
C VAL A 125 1.46 -1.10 13.28
N LYS A 126 0.27 -0.66 13.71
CA LYS A 126 -0.54 -1.40 14.67
C LYS A 126 -0.80 -2.83 14.20
N TYR A 127 -1.21 -3.00 12.94
CA TYR A 127 -1.47 -4.30 12.34
C TYR A 127 -0.21 -5.18 12.29
N ILE A 128 0.92 -4.62 11.85
CA ILE A 128 2.20 -5.35 11.78
C ILE A 128 2.64 -5.81 13.18
N ASN A 129 2.55 -4.95 14.19
CA ASN A 129 3.02 -5.26 15.53
C ASN A 129 2.05 -6.14 16.32
N GLU A 130 0.75 -5.83 16.29
CA GLU A 130 -0.24 -6.49 17.14
C GLU A 130 -0.80 -7.78 16.51
N GLU A 131 -1.13 -7.76 15.21
CA GLU A 131 -1.74 -8.92 14.52
C GLU A 131 -0.69 -9.88 13.96
N LEU A 132 0.42 -9.36 13.40
CA LEU A 132 1.46 -10.20 12.82
C LEU A 132 2.59 -10.51 13.80
N GLN A 133 2.66 -9.82 14.95
CA GLN A 133 3.72 -9.96 15.97
C GLN A 133 5.13 -9.74 15.38
N ILE A 134 5.26 -8.79 14.45
CA ILE A 134 6.52 -8.43 13.80
C ILE A 134 6.94 -7.04 14.27
N PHE A 135 8.11 -6.94 14.92
CA PHE A 135 8.61 -5.70 15.54
C PHE A 135 9.88 -5.15 14.89
N ASP A 136 10.57 -5.95 14.07
CA ASP A 136 11.76 -5.54 13.32
C ASP A 136 11.56 -5.84 11.84
N PHE A 137 11.33 -4.82 11.05
CA PHE A 137 11.00 -4.91 9.63
C PHE A 137 11.50 -3.70 8.87
N ASP A 138 11.62 -3.83 7.55
CA ASP A 138 11.83 -2.70 6.64
C ASP A 138 10.53 -2.41 5.86
N TYR A 139 10.42 -1.17 5.39
CA TYR A 139 9.21 -0.72 4.72
C TYR A 139 9.55 0.15 3.50
N ILE A 140 8.91 -0.16 2.36
CA ILE A 140 8.95 0.66 1.15
C ILE A 140 7.64 1.44 1.06
N GLY A 141 7.74 2.78 0.94
CA GLY A 141 6.60 3.68 0.79
C GLY A 141 6.93 4.92 -0.04
N ASN A 142 5.94 5.80 -0.23
CA ASN A 142 6.07 6.96 -1.11
C ASN A 142 5.43 8.24 -0.59
N SER A 143 4.79 8.23 0.56
CA SER A 143 3.89 9.31 0.95
C SER A 143 4.04 9.79 2.39
N SER A 144 3.37 10.89 2.74
CA SER A 144 3.29 11.35 4.13
C SER A 144 2.58 10.37 5.07
N GLN A 145 1.77 9.46 4.52
CA GLN A 145 1.09 8.43 5.30
C GLN A 145 2.08 7.34 5.78
N ASP A 146 3.25 7.24 5.15
CA ASP A 146 4.29 6.27 5.49
C ASP A 146 5.28 6.81 6.54
N LEU A 147 5.32 8.13 6.77
CA LEU A 147 6.16 8.74 7.82
C LEU A 147 6.00 8.08 9.20
N PRO A 148 4.75 7.80 9.68
CA PRO A 148 4.59 7.10 10.95
C PRO A 148 5.15 5.68 10.94
N ILE A 149 5.24 5.03 9.78
CA ILE A 149 5.72 3.64 9.67
C ILE A 149 7.24 3.63 9.72
N TRP A 150 7.90 4.52 8.99
CA TRP A 150 9.36 4.64 8.99
C TRP A 150 9.94 4.96 10.37
N GLN A 151 9.18 5.59 11.27
CA GLN A 151 9.60 5.79 12.66
C GLN A 151 9.78 4.49 13.46
N TYR A 152 9.23 3.37 12.98
CA TYR A 152 9.35 2.04 13.58
C TYR A 152 10.32 1.12 12.84
N THR A 153 10.95 1.61 11.77
CA THR A 153 11.97 0.88 11.02
C THR A 153 13.35 1.43 11.32
N LYS A 154 14.38 0.61 11.13
CA LYS A 154 15.77 1.09 11.18
C LYS A 154 16.21 1.68 9.84
N LYS A 155 15.50 1.34 8.76
CA LYS A 155 15.76 1.78 7.41
C LYS A 155 14.46 2.20 6.73
N ALA A 156 14.40 3.43 6.29
CA ALA A 156 13.33 3.93 5.44
C ALA A 156 13.71 3.73 3.97
N ILE A 157 12.99 2.83 3.32
CA ILE A 157 13.12 2.65 1.87
C ILE A 157 11.97 3.43 1.23
N PHE A 158 12.28 4.27 0.25
CA PHE A 158 11.25 5.11 -0.36
C PHE A 158 11.42 5.22 -1.88
N THR A 159 10.31 5.52 -2.54
CA THR A 159 10.27 5.79 -3.97
C THR A 159 9.34 6.97 -4.23
N ASN A 160 9.61 7.78 -5.25
CA ASN A 160 8.71 8.84 -5.73
C ASN A 160 8.22 9.81 -4.63
N LEU A 161 9.06 10.14 -3.65
CA LEU A 161 8.71 11.10 -2.60
C LEU A 161 8.71 12.54 -3.11
N SER A 162 7.71 13.32 -2.69
CA SER A 162 7.76 14.77 -2.89
C SER A 162 8.89 15.40 -2.06
N PRO A 163 9.51 16.51 -2.53
CA PRO A 163 10.60 17.18 -1.81
C PRO A 163 10.23 17.54 -0.36
N LYS A 164 8.98 17.97 -0.13
CA LYS A 164 8.48 18.29 1.20
C LYS A 164 8.50 17.11 2.16
N ILE A 165 8.16 15.91 1.68
CA ILE A 165 8.14 14.68 2.49
C ILE A 165 9.57 14.18 2.69
N LYS A 166 10.40 14.22 1.64
CA LYS A 166 11.83 13.86 1.71
C LYS A 166 12.55 14.69 2.78
N ASN A 167 12.31 16.01 2.81
CA ASN A 167 12.88 16.89 3.84
C ASN A 167 12.43 16.51 5.27
N LYS A 168 11.16 16.12 5.45
CA LYS A 168 10.69 15.60 6.75
C LYS A 168 11.35 14.28 7.13
N LEU A 169 11.55 13.39 6.16
CA LEU A 169 12.19 12.11 6.40
C LEU A 169 13.65 12.28 6.83
N LEU A 170 14.36 13.27 6.24
CA LEU A 170 15.74 13.61 6.60
C LEU A 170 15.90 14.12 8.05
N THR A 171 14.82 14.54 8.73
CA THR A 171 14.86 14.95 10.14
C THR A 171 14.75 13.77 11.12
N ILE A 172 14.50 12.56 10.62
CA ILE A 172 14.41 11.34 11.42
C ILE A 172 15.79 10.65 11.38
N ASP A 173 16.31 10.26 12.52
CA ASP A 173 17.61 9.56 12.63
C ASP A 173 17.45 8.08 12.25
N ILE A 174 17.36 7.80 10.95
CA ILE A 174 17.23 6.47 10.37
C ILE A 174 18.03 6.35 9.07
N GLU A 175 18.47 5.15 8.72
CA GLU A 175 19.08 4.88 7.41
C GLU A 175 18.07 5.13 6.29
N LEU A 176 18.51 5.79 5.21
CA LEU A 176 17.67 6.13 4.07
C LEU A 176 18.13 5.39 2.82
N GLU A 177 17.20 4.78 2.10
CA GLU A 177 17.44 4.17 0.80
C GLU A 177 16.36 4.62 -0.20
N GLU A 178 16.80 5.17 -1.33
CA GLU A 178 15.91 5.59 -2.42
C GLU A 178 15.89 4.55 -3.54
N VAL A 179 14.71 4.03 -3.86
CA VAL A 179 14.45 3.23 -5.05
C VAL A 179 13.88 4.15 -6.11
N LEU A 180 14.66 4.49 -7.13
CA LEU A 180 14.20 5.38 -8.19
C LEU A 180 12.98 4.80 -8.91
N ALA A 181 11.91 5.60 -9.03
CA ALA A 181 10.67 5.14 -9.64
C ALA A 181 10.85 4.95 -11.16
N ASP A 182 10.42 3.79 -11.66
CA ASP A 182 10.39 3.42 -13.08
C ASP A 182 9.02 2.81 -13.39
N PHE A 183 8.02 3.67 -13.61
CA PHE A 183 6.64 3.27 -13.91
C PHE A 183 6.45 2.99 -15.40
N LYS A 184 6.10 1.75 -15.74
CA LYS A 184 5.76 1.28 -17.08
C LYS A 184 4.42 0.58 -17.09
#